data_9b2cc88ef9f6555c5877d3e8107711f2
#
_entry.id   9b2cc88ef9f6555c5877d3e8107711f2
#
_cell.length_a   1.000
_cell.length_b   1.000
_cell.length_c   1.000
_cell.angle_alpha   90.00
_cell.angle_beta   90.00
_cell.angle_gamma   90.00
#
_symmetry.space_group_name_H-M   'P 1'
#
loop_
_entity.id
_entity.type
_entity.pdbx_description
1 polymer ?
#
loop_
_entity_poly.entity_id
_entity_poly.type
_entity_poly.pdbx_seq_one_letter_code
_entity_poly.pdbx_strand_id
1 'polypeptide(L)'
;MHAHILGYSHGWRWIADGFALWRRAPALTSYVSFAYVLILLLASSLPYLGQIAAPLLMPILSIGVLEGMAAAEAGRRPGPEIIFAGFRAPWRSLALLGAFQLVGNLFAVLATVLVDGGLLLGLYRGTIDPASLESEPQLLWPLLVWLAVALPVTMAYWFAPALLAWYRQPWIKALFFSFYAMLRNWRPFLVYALGLTVLAFVLAFALSLLAALIHPYVLGIALFLLPLVLVPTLFAGLYLQVRDVFGPR
;
A
#
# COMPACT_ATOMS: atom_id res chain seq x y z
N MET A 1 11.84 18.75 -11.26
CA MET A 1 11.99 17.58 -10.38
C MET A 1 12.41 16.40 -11.26
N HIS A 2 13.46 15.69 -10.92
CA HIS A 2 13.94 14.56 -11.71
C HIS A 2 13.75 13.28 -10.88
N ALA A 3 13.04 12.30 -11.44
CA ALA A 3 12.99 10.96 -10.88
C ALA A 3 14.22 10.17 -11.39
N HIS A 4 14.96 9.56 -10.49
CA HIS A 4 16.06 8.66 -10.83
C HIS A 4 15.51 7.39 -11.46
N ILE A 5 16.21 6.88 -12.49
CA ILE A 5 15.91 5.56 -13.07
C ILE A 5 16.81 4.56 -12.38
N LEU A 6 16.17 3.60 -11.73
CA LEU A 6 16.85 2.62 -10.90
C LEU A 6 16.98 1.27 -11.64
N GLY A 7 18.05 0.54 -11.35
CA GLY A 7 18.20 -0.82 -11.83
C GLY A 7 17.25 -1.80 -11.13
N TYR A 8 17.00 -2.94 -11.77
CA TYR A 8 16.10 -3.99 -11.27
C TYR A 8 16.45 -4.50 -9.86
N SER A 9 17.74 -4.48 -9.48
CA SER A 9 18.20 -4.93 -8.16
C SER A 9 17.64 -4.12 -6.98
N HIS A 10 17.19 -2.88 -7.22
CA HIS A 10 16.56 -2.05 -6.18
C HIS A 10 15.24 -2.67 -5.68
N GLY A 11 14.51 -3.40 -6.53
CA GLY A 11 13.28 -4.08 -6.11
C GLY A 11 13.51 -5.04 -4.94
N TRP A 12 14.56 -5.86 -5.01
CA TRP A 12 14.94 -6.73 -3.90
C TRP A 12 15.50 -5.97 -2.69
N ARG A 13 16.29 -4.93 -2.94
CA ARG A 13 16.85 -4.09 -1.88
C ARG A 13 15.76 -3.44 -1.04
N TRP A 14 14.67 -2.98 -1.63
CA TRP A 14 13.56 -2.38 -0.89
C TRP A 14 12.91 -3.35 0.12
N ILE A 15 12.90 -4.64 -0.18
CA ILE A 15 12.45 -5.68 0.78
C ILE A 15 13.49 -5.86 1.89
N ALA A 16 14.76 -6.10 1.50
CA ALA A 16 15.83 -6.39 2.45
C ALA A 16 16.15 -5.20 3.36
N ASP A 17 16.29 -4.00 2.78
CA ASP A 17 16.59 -2.76 3.51
C ASP A 17 15.37 -2.27 4.32
N GLY A 18 14.14 -2.53 3.85
CA GLY A 18 12.91 -2.30 4.60
C GLY A 18 12.88 -3.13 5.88
N PHE A 19 13.21 -4.42 5.79
CA PHE A 19 13.35 -5.28 6.95
C PHE A 19 14.50 -4.83 7.88
N ALA A 20 15.64 -4.43 7.31
CA ALA A 20 16.75 -3.91 8.08
C ALA A 20 16.39 -2.61 8.83
N LEU A 21 15.61 -1.72 8.22
CA LEU A 21 15.14 -0.49 8.86
C LEU A 21 14.18 -0.81 10.01
N TRP A 22 13.24 -1.74 9.80
CA TRP A 22 12.38 -2.21 10.88
C TRP A 22 13.20 -2.76 12.05
N ARG A 23 14.20 -3.60 11.80
CA ARG A 23 15.07 -4.18 12.85
C ARG A 23 15.86 -3.13 13.65
N ARG A 24 16.21 -1.98 13.05
CA ARG A 24 16.92 -0.89 13.73
C ARG A 24 16.05 -0.13 14.73
N ALA A 25 14.76 0.03 14.44
CA ALA A 25 13.83 0.80 15.28
C ALA A 25 12.45 0.12 15.33
N PRO A 26 12.34 -1.14 15.82
CA PRO A 26 11.12 -1.93 15.69
C PRO A 26 9.92 -1.29 16.39
N ALA A 27 10.12 -0.67 17.55
CA ALA A 27 9.04 -0.02 18.30
C ALA A 27 8.42 1.16 17.51
N LEU A 28 9.25 2.05 16.96
CA LEU A 28 8.77 3.22 16.22
C LEU A 28 8.11 2.83 14.91
N THR A 29 8.78 1.98 14.11
CA THR A 29 8.27 1.57 12.79
C THR A 29 6.99 0.74 12.91
N SER A 30 6.89 -0.16 13.91
CA SER A 30 5.65 -0.89 14.19
C SER A 30 4.56 0.04 14.69
N TYR A 31 4.87 0.96 15.61
CA TYR A 31 3.91 1.93 16.11
C TYR A 31 3.24 2.71 14.98
N VAL A 32 4.01 3.40 14.12
CA VAL A 32 3.43 4.22 13.05
C VAL A 32 2.66 3.39 12.02
N SER A 33 3.12 2.18 11.75
CA SER A 33 2.46 1.27 10.80
C SER A 33 1.12 0.77 11.34
N PHE A 34 1.09 0.30 12.60
CA PHE A 34 -0.16 -0.22 13.19
C PHE A 34 -1.12 0.89 13.60
N ALA A 35 -0.63 2.05 14.04
CA ALA A 35 -1.47 3.22 14.27
C ALA A 35 -2.19 3.65 12.98
N TYR A 36 -1.47 3.67 11.84
CA TYR A 36 -2.05 3.92 10.53
C TYR A 36 -3.16 2.93 10.21
N VAL A 37 -2.87 1.62 10.30
CA VAL A 37 -3.85 0.57 9.99
C VAL A 37 -5.05 0.65 10.93
N LEU A 38 -4.82 0.83 12.23
CA LEU A 38 -5.88 0.89 13.24
C LEU A 38 -6.80 2.09 13.02
N ILE A 39 -6.23 3.29 12.77
CA ILE A 39 -7.03 4.51 12.53
C ILE A 39 -7.89 4.34 11.28
N LEU A 40 -7.33 3.77 10.19
CA LEU A 40 -8.09 3.52 8.97
C LEU A 40 -9.17 2.45 9.17
N LEU A 41 -8.89 1.40 9.95
CA LEU A 41 -9.86 0.37 10.29
C LEU A 41 -11.02 0.96 11.10
N LEU A 42 -10.71 1.77 12.12
CA LEU A 42 -11.73 2.46 12.90
C LEU A 42 -12.53 3.47 12.06
N ALA A 43 -11.87 4.21 11.16
CA ALA A 43 -12.58 5.09 10.23
C ALA A 43 -13.50 4.30 9.30
N SER A 44 -13.04 3.17 8.78
CA SER A 44 -13.82 2.31 7.86
C SER A 44 -15.01 1.62 8.54
N SER A 45 -14.98 1.43 9.86
CA SER A 45 -16.07 0.79 10.61
C SER A 45 -17.33 1.66 10.73
N LEU A 46 -17.22 2.96 10.42
CA LEU A 46 -18.38 3.86 10.42
C LEU A 46 -19.27 3.59 9.22
N PRO A 47 -20.55 3.19 9.41
CA PRO A 47 -21.46 2.90 8.31
C PRO A 47 -21.55 4.10 7.35
N TYR A 48 -21.49 3.85 6.04
CA TYR A 48 -21.55 4.82 4.95
C TYR A 48 -20.43 5.88 4.95
N LEU A 49 -20.18 6.53 6.09
CA LEU A 49 -19.15 7.57 6.23
C LEU A 49 -17.75 6.99 6.11
N GLY A 50 -17.52 5.78 6.62
CA GLY A 50 -16.20 5.15 6.62
C GLY A 50 -15.68 4.85 5.22
N GLN A 51 -16.55 4.50 4.30
CA GLN A 51 -16.21 4.23 2.91
C GLN A 51 -15.63 5.46 2.19
N ILE A 52 -15.97 6.67 2.67
CA ILE A 52 -15.47 7.94 2.14
C ILE A 52 -14.32 8.45 3.02
N ALA A 53 -14.48 8.41 4.33
CA ALA A 53 -13.52 8.99 5.27
C ALA A 53 -12.16 8.27 5.24
N ALA A 54 -12.14 6.93 5.22
CA ALA A 54 -10.90 6.17 5.22
C ALA A 54 -10.02 6.44 3.99
N PRO A 55 -10.51 6.41 2.74
CA PRO A 55 -9.72 6.79 1.57
C PRO A 55 -9.19 8.24 1.62
N LEU A 56 -9.95 9.19 2.17
CA LEU A 56 -9.50 10.58 2.31
C LEU A 56 -8.41 10.75 3.37
N LEU A 57 -8.48 9.98 4.46
CA LEU A 57 -7.48 9.99 5.53
C LEU A 57 -6.20 9.24 5.15
N MET A 58 -6.29 8.25 4.27
CA MET A 58 -5.18 7.39 3.86
C MET A 58 -3.92 8.19 3.45
N PRO A 59 -3.96 9.14 2.50
CA PRO A 59 -2.77 9.91 2.13
C PRO A 59 -2.28 10.86 3.22
N ILE A 60 -3.17 11.35 4.08
CA ILE A 60 -2.80 12.23 5.21
C ILE A 60 -1.99 11.43 6.24
N LEU A 61 -2.50 10.29 6.66
CA LEU A 61 -1.84 9.43 7.65
C LEU A 61 -0.58 8.77 7.08
N SER A 62 -0.51 8.48 5.77
CA SER A 62 0.68 7.92 5.13
C SER A 62 1.91 8.82 5.30
N ILE A 63 1.72 10.16 5.35
CA ILE A 63 2.80 11.09 5.65
C ILE A 63 3.34 10.89 7.07
N GLY A 64 2.47 10.63 8.05
CA GLY A 64 2.90 10.28 9.40
C GLY A 64 3.75 9.02 9.46
N VAL A 65 3.36 8.00 8.69
CA VAL A 65 4.15 6.76 8.56
C VAL A 65 5.52 7.06 7.92
N LEU A 66 5.55 7.78 6.81
CA LEU A 66 6.80 8.13 6.12
C LEU A 66 7.73 8.99 6.99
N GLU A 67 7.18 9.93 7.79
CA GLU A 67 7.95 10.71 8.78
C GLU A 67 8.52 9.81 9.88
N GLY A 68 7.75 8.82 10.34
CA GLY A 68 8.21 7.83 11.30
C GLY A 68 9.36 6.97 10.77
N MET A 69 9.27 6.53 9.50
CA MET A 69 10.34 5.77 8.84
C MET A 69 11.60 6.63 8.65
N ALA A 70 11.44 7.89 8.25
CA ALA A 70 12.57 8.84 8.14
C ALA A 70 13.22 9.12 9.50
N ALA A 71 12.43 9.21 10.57
CA ALA A 71 12.94 9.37 11.92
C ALA A 71 13.70 8.12 12.39
N ALA A 72 13.19 6.92 12.08
CA ALA A 72 13.84 5.66 12.39
C ALA A 72 15.21 5.53 11.68
N GLU A 73 15.28 5.90 10.41
CA GLU A 73 16.55 5.91 9.65
C GLU A 73 17.56 6.89 10.26
N ALA A 74 17.10 8.07 10.67
CA ALA A 74 17.93 9.10 11.30
C ALA A 74 18.25 8.84 12.79
N GLY A 75 17.79 7.71 13.38
CA GLY A 75 17.97 7.41 14.81
C GLY A 75 17.21 8.34 15.76
N ARG A 76 16.23 9.10 15.26
CA ARG A 76 15.41 10.02 16.06
C ARG A 76 14.25 9.26 16.73
N ARG A 77 13.81 9.77 17.88
CA ARG A 77 12.69 9.22 18.66
C ARG A 77 11.58 10.27 18.82
N PRO A 78 10.76 10.50 17.79
CA PRO A 78 9.63 11.43 17.88
C PRO A 78 8.57 10.91 18.85
N GLY A 79 7.73 11.82 19.33
CA GLY A 79 6.53 11.47 20.11
C GLY A 79 5.45 10.77 19.25
N PRO A 80 4.42 10.23 19.91
CA PRO A 80 3.35 9.48 19.23
C PRO A 80 2.53 10.32 18.25
N GLU A 81 2.54 11.64 18.39
CA GLU A 81 1.86 12.58 17.49
C GLU A 81 2.40 12.58 16.06
N ILE A 82 3.53 11.90 15.80
CA ILE A 82 4.14 11.82 14.45
C ILE A 82 3.19 11.24 13.42
N ILE A 83 2.28 10.33 13.83
CA ILE A 83 1.28 9.74 12.92
C ILE A 83 0.37 10.80 12.29
N PHE A 84 0.17 11.93 12.97
CA PHE A 84 -0.64 13.04 12.50
C PHE A 84 0.17 14.12 11.75
N ALA A 85 1.42 13.86 11.40
CA ALA A 85 2.29 14.81 10.70
C ALA A 85 1.69 15.30 9.38
N GLY A 86 0.91 14.46 8.69
CA GLY A 86 0.25 14.83 7.43
C GLY A 86 -0.79 15.95 7.58
N PHE A 87 -1.35 16.17 8.78
CA PHE A 87 -2.25 17.31 9.03
C PHE A 87 -1.50 18.65 9.10
N ARG A 88 -0.18 18.64 9.30
CA ARG A 88 0.69 19.83 9.23
C ARG A 88 1.13 20.14 7.79
N ALA A 89 0.99 19.18 6.88
CA ALA A 89 1.16 19.37 5.44
C ALA A 89 -0.13 19.96 4.84
N PRO A 90 -0.18 20.25 3.53
CA PRO A 90 -1.41 20.69 2.86
C PRO A 90 -2.48 19.57 2.83
N TRP A 91 -3.05 19.24 3.98
CA TRP A 91 -3.94 18.10 4.19
C TRP A 91 -5.17 18.10 3.26
N ARG A 92 -5.68 19.29 2.87
CA ARG A 92 -6.78 19.40 1.91
C ARG A 92 -6.38 18.84 0.54
N SER A 93 -5.17 19.14 0.09
CA SER A 93 -4.65 18.60 -1.16
C SER A 93 -4.31 17.11 -1.04
N LEU A 94 -3.88 16.64 0.14
CA LEU A 94 -3.74 15.20 0.42
C LEU A 94 -5.11 14.51 0.37
N ALA A 95 -6.15 15.08 0.95
CA ALA A 95 -7.51 14.53 0.86
C ALA A 95 -8.00 14.44 -0.60
N LEU A 96 -7.66 15.42 -1.47
CA LEU A 96 -7.95 15.33 -2.90
C LEU A 96 -7.26 14.15 -3.58
N LEU A 97 -6.05 13.78 -3.17
CA LEU A 97 -5.40 12.54 -3.64
C LEU A 97 -6.18 11.30 -3.21
N GLY A 98 -6.69 11.29 -1.98
CA GLY A 98 -7.55 10.21 -1.49
C GLY A 98 -8.87 10.12 -2.27
N ALA A 99 -9.48 11.27 -2.58
CA ALA A 99 -10.68 11.33 -3.43
C ALA A 99 -10.39 10.82 -4.85
N PHE A 100 -9.25 11.19 -5.43
CA PHE A 100 -8.80 10.66 -6.73
C PHE A 100 -8.69 9.14 -6.71
N GLN A 101 -8.06 8.57 -5.68
CA GLN A 101 -7.91 7.12 -5.53
C GLN A 101 -9.28 6.43 -5.36
N LEU A 102 -10.17 7.01 -4.54
CA LEU A 102 -11.52 6.49 -4.34
C LEU A 102 -12.32 6.46 -5.66
N VAL A 103 -12.36 7.59 -6.37
CA VAL A 103 -13.08 7.70 -7.65
C VAL A 103 -12.45 6.78 -8.70
N GLY A 104 -11.12 6.70 -8.76
CA GLY A 104 -10.42 5.82 -9.69
C GLY A 104 -10.71 4.33 -9.44
N ASN A 105 -10.74 3.90 -8.17
CA ASN A 105 -11.10 2.52 -7.82
C ASN A 105 -12.57 2.21 -8.12
N LEU A 106 -13.48 3.17 -7.83
CA LEU A 106 -14.88 3.01 -8.18
C LEU A 106 -15.07 2.89 -9.70
N PHE A 107 -14.36 3.73 -10.46
CA PHE A 107 -14.38 3.66 -11.92
C PHE A 107 -13.83 2.33 -12.44
N ALA A 108 -12.76 1.80 -11.83
CA ALA A 108 -12.20 0.50 -12.17
C ALA A 108 -13.23 -0.64 -11.98
N VAL A 109 -13.97 -0.64 -10.85
CA VAL A 109 -15.04 -1.62 -10.61
C VAL A 109 -16.20 -1.43 -11.57
N LEU A 110 -16.63 -0.20 -11.84
CA LEU A 110 -17.71 0.06 -12.78
C LEU A 110 -17.36 -0.32 -14.22
N ALA A 111 -16.10 -0.18 -14.63
CA ALA A 111 -15.65 -0.58 -15.95
C ALA A 111 -15.79 -2.10 -16.19
N THR A 112 -15.72 -2.92 -15.15
CA THR A 112 -15.91 -4.37 -15.29
C THR A 112 -17.33 -4.76 -15.65
N VAL A 113 -18.32 -3.93 -15.27
CA VAL A 113 -19.74 -4.19 -15.57
C VAL A 113 -19.97 -4.35 -17.08
N LEU A 114 -19.15 -3.69 -17.92
CA LEU A 114 -19.23 -3.81 -19.38
C LEU A 114 -18.87 -5.20 -19.91
N VAL A 115 -18.16 -6.01 -19.10
CA VAL A 115 -17.62 -7.30 -19.51
C VAL A 115 -18.24 -8.46 -18.73
N ASP A 116 -18.62 -8.22 -17.46
CA ASP A 116 -19.11 -9.25 -16.54
C ASP A 116 -20.58 -9.12 -16.14
N GLY A 117 -21.28 -8.12 -16.73
CA GLY A 117 -22.68 -7.86 -16.38
C GLY A 117 -22.91 -7.45 -14.93
N GLY A 118 -21.84 -7.08 -14.20
CA GLY A 118 -21.91 -6.62 -12.81
C GLY A 118 -21.52 -7.63 -11.76
N LEU A 119 -20.89 -8.75 -12.15
CA LEU A 119 -20.46 -9.82 -11.25
C LEU A 119 -19.45 -9.29 -10.19
N LEU A 120 -18.38 -8.62 -10.59
CA LEU A 120 -17.43 -8.02 -9.66
C LEU A 120 -18.05 -6.91 -8.81
N LEU A 121 -18.97 -6.14 -9.36
CA LEU A 121 -19.72 -5.14 -8.60
C LEU A 121 -20.63 -5.80 -7.55
N GLY A 122 -21.26 -6.94 -7.88
CA GLY A 122 -22.06 -7.74 -6.97
C GLY A 122 -21.25 -8.31 -5.82
N LEU A 123 -20.04 -8.82 -6.11
CA LEU A 123 -19.06 -9.24 -5.10
C LEU A 123 -18.66 -8.09 -4.19
N TYR A 124 -18.32 -6.96 -4.75
CA TYR A 124 -17.94 -5.76 -3.99
C TYR A 124 -19.07 -5.28 -3.06
N ARG A 125 -20.32 -5.39 -3.50
CA ARG A 125 -21.52 -5.07 -2.70
C ARG A 125 -21.91 -6.16 -1.70
N GLY A 126 -21.31 -7.34 -1.77
CA GLY A 126 -21.69 -8.50 -0.95
C GLY A 126 -23.03 -9.12 -1.33
N THR A 127 -23.52 -8.84 -2.56
CA THR A 127 -24.79 -9.42 -3.07
C THR A 127 -24.57 -10.76 -3.77
N ILE A 128 -23.34 -11.13 -4.07
CA ILE A 128 -22.92 -12.41 -4.66
C ILE A 128 -21.97 -13.09 -3.68
N ASP A 129 -22.22 -14.38 -3.40
CA ASP A 129 -21.34 -15.19 -2.54
C ASP A 129 -20.05 -15.56 -3.32
N PRO A 130 -18.85 -15.23 -2.79
CA PRO A 130 -17.59 -15.67 -3.40
C PRO A 130 -17.49 -17.18 -3.64
N ALA A 131 -18.10 -18.01 -2.78
CA ALA A 131 -18.10 -19.46 -2.93
C ALA A 131 -18.86 -19.94 -4.19
N SER A 132 -19.78 -19.14 -4.73
CA SER A 132 -20.50 -19.47 -5.97
C SER A 132 -19.63 -19.36 -7.22
N LEU A 133 -18.41 -18.81 -7.12
CA LEU A 133 -17.52 -18.48 -8.23
C LEU A 133 -16.39 -19.50 -8.45
N GLU A 134 -16.27 -20.52 -7.60
CA GLU A 134 -15.18 -21.50 -7.66
C GLU A 134 -15.08 -22.27 -9.01
N SER A 135 -16.09 -22.16 -9.87
CA SER A 135 -16.15 -22.89 -11.16
C SER A 135 -16.21 -21.97 -12.39
N GLU A 136 -16.09 -20.65 -12.24
CA GLU A 136 -16.33 -19.73 -13.35
C GLU A 136 -15.03 -19.24 -14.03
N PRO A 137 -14.69 -19.75 -15.22
CA PRO A 137 -13.56 -19.21 -16.02
C PRO A 137 -13.78 -17.77 -16.49
N GLN A 138 -14.98 -17.22 -16.23
CA GLN A 138 -15.39 -15.88 -16.69
C GLN A 138 -14.75 -14.72 -15.91
N LEU A 139 -14.05 -14.98 -14.79
CA LEU A 139 -13.42 -13.94 -13.96
C LEU A 139 -12.18 -13.29 -14.58
N LEU A 140 -11.52 -13.96 -15.53
CA LEU A 140 -10.27 -13.46 -16.10
C LEU A 140 -10.43 -12.10 -16.79
N TRP A 141 -11.44 -11.96 -17.64
CA TRP A 141 -11.66 -10.72 -18.38
C TRP A 141 -12.04 -9.53 -17.49
N PRO A 142 -12.99 -9.66 -16.56
CA PRO A 142 -13.27 -8.61 -15.58
C PRO A 142 -12.05 -8.18 -14.77
N LEU A 143 -11.22 -9.15 -14.32
CA LEU A 143 -9.98 -8.84 -13.61
C LEU A 143 -8.96 -8.09 -14.47
N LEU A 144 -8.83 -8.44 -15.74
CA LEU A 144 -7.96 -7.72 -16.67
C LEU A 144 -8.44 -6.30 -16.93
N VAL A 145 -9.75 -6.10 -17.09
CA VAL A 145 -10.35 -4.76 -17.23
C VAL A 145 -10.15 -3.94 -15.96
N TRP A 146 -10.42 -4.54 -14.80
CA TRP A 146 -10.16 -3.89 -13.53
C TRP A 146 -8.69 -3.48 -13.38
N LEU A 147 -7.77 -4.38 -13.67
CA LEU A 147 -6.34 -4.13 -13.59
C LEU A 147 -5.89 -3.03 -14.57
N ALA A 148 -6.42 -3.03 -15.80
CA ALA A 148 -6.11 -2.03 -16.82
C ALA A 148 -6.46 -0.62 -16.38
N VAL A 149 -7.52 -0.44 -15.56
CA VAL A 149 -7.93 0.85 -15.02
C VAL A 149 -7.26 1.13 -13.67
N ALA A 150 -7.25 0.15 -12.76
CA ALA A 150 -6.72 0.33 -11.42
C ALA A 150 -5.20 0.54 -11.39
N LEU A 151 -4.44 -0.10 -12.31
CA LEU A 151 -2.99 0.02 -12.35
C LEU A 151 -2.52 1.45 -12.64
N PRO A 152 -3.00 2.14 -13.70
CA PRO A 152 -2.67 3.55 -13.92
C PRO A 152 -3.06 4.48 -12.76
N VAL A 153 -4.22 4.26 -12.16
CA VAL A 153 -4.68 5.02 -10.99
C VAL A 153 -3.73 4.84 -9.81
N THR A 154 -3.36 3.59 -9.52
CA THR A 154 -2.42 3.26 -8.45
C THR A 154 -1.03 3.84 -8.73
N MET A 155 -0.53 3.76 -9.96
CA MET A 155 0.75 4.35 -10.35
C MET A 155 0.76 5.88 -10.14
N ALA A 156 -0.34 6.54 -10.49
CA ALA A 156 -0.48 7.98 -10.28
C ALA A 156 -0.51 8.35 -8.80
N TYR A 157 -1.12 7.52 -7.97
CA TYR A 157 -1.26 7.76 -6.54
C TYR A 157 -0.03 7.39 -5.72
N TRP A 158 0.75 6.37 -6.09
CA TRP A 158 1.76 5.69 -5.25
C TRP A 158 2.72 6.63 -4.52
N PHE A 159 3.32 7.55 -5.24
CA PHE A 159 4.25 8.54 -4.69
C PHE A 159 3.61 9.91 -4.44
N ALA A 160 2.39 10.15 -4.93
CA ALA A 160 1.77 11.46 -4.91
C ALA A 160 1.68 12.09 -3.52
N PRO A 161 1.32 11.37 -2.43
CA PRO A 161 1.32 11.94 -1.08
C PRO A 161 2.70 12.49 -0.67
N ALA A 162 3.77 11.72 -0.88
CA ALA A 162 5.13 12.15 -0.56
C ALA A 162 5.57 13.34 -1.43
N LEU A 163 5.26 13.32 -2.73
CA LEU A 163 5.57 14.41 -3.65
C LEU A 163 4.89 15.72 -3.25
N LEU A 164 3.64 15.64 -2.80
CA LEU A 164 2.89 16.79 -2.32
C LEU A 164 3.46 17.31 -1.00
N ALA A 165 3.65 16.44 0.00
CA ALA A 165 4.03 16.84 1.34
C ALA A 165 5.51 17.24 1.45
N TRP A 166 6.42 16.45 0.85
CA TRP A 166 7.87 16.64 1.00
C TRP A 166 8.47 17.52 -0.07
N TYR A 167 7.99 17.38 -1.31
CA TYR A 167 8.55 18.11 -2.46
C TYR A 167 7.66 19.28 -2.91
N ARG A 168 6.61 19.59 -2.13
CA ARG A 168 5.70 20.73 -2.33
C ARG A 168 5.09 20.82 -3.73
N GLN A 169 4.84 19.66 -4.35
CA GLN A 169 4.21 19.64 -5.66
C GLN A 169 2.70 19.87 -5.53
N PRO A 170 2.07 20.66 -6.42
CA PRO A 170 0.61 20.71 -6.53
C PRO A 170 0.05 19.30 -6.77
N TRP A 171 -1.13 18.99 -6.24
CA TRP A 171 -1.68 17.65 -6.26
C TRP A 171 -1.77 17.01 -7.64
N ILE A 172 -2.18 17.77 -8.69
CA ILE A 172 -2.24 17.28 -10.08
C ILE A 172 -0.83 16.95 -10.60
N LYS A 173 0.17 17.81 -10.32
CA LYS A 173 1.56 17.54 -10.71
C LYS A 173 2.14 16.36 -9.94
N ALA A 174 1.77 16.20 -8.67
CA ALA A 174 2.18 15.05 -7.87
C ALA A 174 1.68 13.73 -8.46
N LEU A 175 0.42 13.67 -8.91
CA LEU A 175 -0.13 12.51 -9.62
C LEU A 175 0.62 12.22 -10.92
N PHE A 176 0.87 13.24 -11.73
CA PHE A 176 1.60 13.09 -12.99
C PHE A 176 3.04 12.59 -12.78
N PHE A 177 3.78 13.22 -11.86
CA PHE A 177 5.15 12.82 -11.57
C PHE A 177 5.23 11.42 -10.96
N SER A 178 4.26 11.05 -10.10
CA SER A 178 4.17 9.70 -9.55
C SER A 178 3.97 8.66 -10.65
N PHE A 179 2.98 8.87 -11.53
CA PHE A 179 2.72 7.97 -12.66
C PHE A 179 3.97 7.80 -13.53
N TYR A 180 4.59 8.90 -13.93
CA TYR A 180 5.77 8.87 -14.80
C TYR A 180 6.99 8.22 -14.12
N ALA A 181 7.19 8.47 -12.82
CA ALA A 181 8.26 7.85 -12.05
C ALA A 181 8.09 6.33 -11.96
N MET A 182 6.87 5.85 -11.69
CA MET A 182 6.59 4.41 -11.69
C MET A 182 6.75 3.79 -13.07
N LEU A 183 6.25 4.45 -14.11
CA LEU A 183 6.38 3.94 -15.48
C LEU A 183 7.85 3.79 -15.90
N ARG A 184 8.70 4.75 -15.54
CA ARG A 184 10.15 4.68 -15.82
C ARG A 184 10.89 3.66 -14.96
N ASN A 185 10.38 3.36 -13.77
CA ASN A 185 10.94 2.40 -12.83
C ASN A 185 10.15 1.08 -12.78
N TRP A 186 9.42 0.70 -13.85
CA TRP A 186 8.61 -0.51 -13.85
C TRP A 186 9.39 -1.78 -13.52
N ARG A 187 10.68 -1.85 -13.92
CA ARG A 187 11.54 -3.03 -13.68
C ARG A 187 11.80 -3.29 -12.19
N PRO A 188 12.31 -2.34 -11.38
CA PRO A 188 12.46 -2.56 -9.94
C PRO A 188 11.11 -2.79 -9.25
N PHE A 189 10.01 -2.14 -9.69
CA PHE A 189 8.67 -2.44 -9.15
C PHE A 189 8.19 -3.85 -9.45
N LEU A 190 8.44 -4.35 -10.65
CA LEU A 190 8.13 -5.74 -11.01
C LEU A 190 8.93 -6.72 -10.12
N VAL A 191 10.24 -6.49 -9.95
CA VAL A 191 11.07 -7.33 -9.05
C VAL A 191 10.59 -7.24 -7.60
N TYR A 192 10.19 -6.06 -7.14
CA TYR A 192 9.61 -5.87 -5.81
C TYR A 192 8.31 -6.67 -5.64
N ALA A 193 7.38 -6.54 -6.58
CA ALA A 193 6.11 -7.27 -6.55
C ALA A 193 6.32 -8.79 -6.61
N LEU A 194 7.14 -9.28 -7.54
CA LEU A 194 7.48 -10.70 -7.64
C LEU A 194 8.19 -11.20 -6.37
N GLY A 195 9.13 -10.43 -5.85
CA GLY A 195 9.84 -10.76 -4.60
C GLY A 195 8.90 -10.89 -3.41
N LEU A 196 7.95 -9.97 -3.25
CA LEU A 196 6.91 -10.07 -2.21
C LEU A 196 6.00 -11.27 -2.42
N THR A 197 5.60 -11.54 -3.67
CA THR A 197 4.77 -12.71 -4.01
C THR A 197 5.49 -14.00 -3.66
N VAL A 198 6.74 -14.17 -4.10
CA VAL A 198 7.55 -15.35 -3.78
C VAL A 198 7.74 -15.49 -2.27
N LEU A 199 8.05 -14.40 -1.57
CA LEU A 199 8.19 -14.39 -0.11
C LEU A 199 6.88 -14.83 0.57
N ALA A 200 5.74 -14.32 0.13
CA ALA A 200 4.43 -14.71 0.65
C ALA A 200 4.14 -16.20 0.44
N PHE A 201 4.42 -16.73 -0.76
CA PHE A 201 4.27 -18.17 -1.04
C PHE A 201 5.18 -19.05 -0.20
N VAL A 202 6.47 -18.68 -0.08
CA VAL A 202 7.45 -19.42 0.73
C VAL A 202 7.01 -19.43 2.20
N LEU A 203 6.59 -18.29 2.74
CA LEU A 203 6.12 -18.20 4.11
C LEU A 203 4.82 -19.00 4.32
N ALA A 204 3.84 -18.89 3.42
CA ALA A 204 2.60 -19.63 3.51
C ALA A 204 2.86 -21.15 3.45
N PHE A 205 3.72 -21.61 2.53
CA PHE A 205 4.11 -23.01 2.43
C PHE A 205 4.83 -23.52 3.69
N ALA A 206 5.82 -22.76 4.17
CA ALA A 206 6.55 -23.13 5.38
C ALA A 206 5.64 -23.21 6.61
N LEU A 207 4.73 -22.25 6.78
CA LEU A 207 3.76 -22.25 7.88
C LEU A 207 2.76 -23.39 7.78
N SER A 208 2.28 -23.71 6.56
CA SER A 208 1.40 -24.85 6.35
C SER A 208 2.10 -26.18 6.66
N LEU A 209 3.37 -26.31 6.29
CA LEU A 209 4.17 -27.49 6.60
C LEU A 209 4.41 -27.62 8.11
N LEU A 210 4.77 -26.53 8.80
CA LEU A 210 4.93 -26.52 10.25
C LEU A 210 3.62 -26.85 10.98
N ALA A 211 2.49 -26.33 10.52
CA ALA A 211 1.19 -26.66 11.06
C ALA A 211 0.83 -28.14 10.89
N ALA A 212 1.16 -28.73 9.74
CA ALA A 212 0.94 -30.15 9.48
C ALA A 212 1.85 -31.06 10.32
N LEU A 213 3.10 -30.66 10.56
CA LEU A 213 4.10 -31.47 11.29
C LEU A 213 4.03 -31.34 12.81
N ILE A 214 3.64 -30.16 13.33
CA ILE A 214 3.67 -29.88 14.77
C ILE A 214 2.23 -29.86 15.31
N HIS A 215 1.46 -28.86 14.95
CA HIS A 215 0.08 -28.69 15.37
C HIS A 215 -0.63 -27.59 14.59
N PRO A 216 -1.94 -27.71 14.23
CA PRO A 216 -2.70 -26.68 13.54
C PRO A 216 -2.67 -25.28 14.19
N TYR A 217 -2.55 -25.18 15.50
CA TYR A 217 -2.42 -23.91 16.22
C TYR A 217 -1.18 -23.08 15.81
N VAL A 218 -0.14 -23.70 15.26
CA VAL A 218 1.04 -23.01 14.75
C VAL A 218 0.64 -22.03 13.64
N LEU A 219 -0.30 -22.41 12.77
CA LEU A 219 -0.80 -21.53 11.72
C LEU A 219 -1.50 -20.29 12.30
N GLY A 220 -2.35 -20.48 13.32
CA GLY A 220 -3.03 -19.36 14.00
C GLY A 220 -2.06 -18.37 14.65
N ILE A 221 -1.06 -18.88 15.36
CA ILE A 221 -0.01 -18.05 15.98
C ILE A 221 0.78 -17.30 14.90
N ALA A 222 1.16 -17.98 13.83
CA ALA A 222 1.94 -17.39 12.74
C ALA A 222 1.15 -16.31 11.98
N LEU A 223 -0.13 -16.55 11.70
CA LEU A 223 -1.01 -15.55 11.08
C LEU A 223 -1.17 -14.29 11.95
N PHE A 224 -1.05 -14.42 13.26
CA PHE A 224 -1.07 -13.29 14.18
C PHE A 224 0.28 -12.56 14.24
N LEU A 225 1.40 -13.28 14.30
CA LEU A 225 2.74 -12.71 14.48
C LEU A 225 3.35 -12.16 13.19
N LEU A 226 3.07 -12.80 12.04
CA LEU A 226 3.66 -12.43 10.77
C LEU A 226 3.38 -10.99 10.33
N PRO A 227 2.14 -10.46 10.43
CA PRO A 227 1.84 -9.06 10.14
C PRO A 227 2.64 -8.07 10.98
N LEU A 228 3.02 -8.44 12.23
CA LEU A 228 3.80 -7.55 13.11
C LEU A 228 5.18 -7.21 12.52
N VAL A 229 5.71 -8.05 11.67
CA VAL A 229 6.98 -7.84 10.96
C VAL A 229 6.75 -7.34 9.53
N LEU A 230 5.81 -7.95 8.81
CA LEU A 230 5.61 -7.65 7.38
C LEU A 230 5.05 -6.25 7.16
N VAL A 231 4.06 -5.82 7.94
CA VAL A 231 3.41 -4.51 7.73
C VAL A 231 4.41 -3.36 7.89
N PRO A 232 5.19 -3.27 9.00
CA PRO A 232 6.21 -2.22 9.12
C PRO A 232 7.30 -2.32 8.05
N THR A 233 7.69 -3.54 7.64
CA THR A 233 8.68 -3.75 6.58
C THR A 233 8.20 -3.22 5.23
N LEU A 234 6.91 -3.42 4.89
CA LEU A 234 6.32 -2.90 3.66
C LEU A 234 6.29 -1.36 3.65
N PHE A 235 5.92 -0.72 4.77
CA PHE A 235 5.95 0.73 4.88
C PHE A 235 7.37 1.29 4.86
N ALA A 236 8.34 0.59 5.48
CA ALA A 236 9.75 0.95 5.36
C ALA A 236 10.23 0.83 3.91
N GLY A 237 9.82 -0.22 3.18
CA GLY A 237 10.06 -0.37 1.75
C GLY A 237 9.50 0.80 0.93
N LEU A 238 8.26 1.23 1.20
CA LEU A 238 7.65 2.39 0.55
C LEU A 238 8.47 3.68 0.80
N TYR A 239 8.91 3.90 2.04
CA TYR A 239 9.79 5.02 2.37
C TYR A 239 11.08 5.00 1.55
N LEU A 240 11.74 3.85 1.45
CA LEU A 240 12.97 3.66 0.69
C LEU A 240 12.76 3.89 -0.81
N GLN A 241 11.62 3.45 -1.36
CA GLN A 241 11.24 3.73 -2.75
C GLN A 241 11.16 5.23 -3.02
N VAL A 242 10.49 6.00 -2.15
CA VAL A 242 10.41 7.46 -2.28
C VAL A 242 11.80 8.09 -2.25
N ARG A 243 12.64 7.69 -1.27
CA ARG A 243 14.00 8.20 -1.10
C ARG A 243 14.88 7.90 -2.32
N ASP A 244 14.84 6.67 -2.83
CA ASP A 244 15.75 6.24 -3.91
C ASP A 244 15.32 6.81 -5.26
N VAL A 245 14.01 6.99 -5.49
CA VAL A 245 13.49 7.54 -6.75
C VAL A 245 13.63 9.06 -6.82
N PHE A 246 13.42 9.78 -5.70
CA PHE A 246 13.37 11.26 -5.73
C PHE A 246 14.51 11.92 -4.97
N GLY A 247 15.37 11.15 -4.31
CA GLY A 247 16.48 11.66 -3.49
C GLY A 247 16.04 11.96 -2.04
N PRO A 248 17.03 12.19 -1.16
CA PRO A 248 16.76 12.62 0.21
C PRO A 248 16.07 14.00 0.20
N ARG A 249 15.20 14.22 1.18
CA ARG A 249 14.50 15.51 1.38
C ARG A 249 15.37 16.54 2.09
#